data_cf9cb6d971614521aa3743b7c1ee7a0c
#
_entry.id   cf9cb6d971614521aa3743b7c1ee7a0c
#
_cell.length_a   1.000
_cell.length_b   1.000
_cell.length_c   1.000
_cell.angle_alpha   90.00
_cell.angle_beta   90.00
_cell.angle_gamma   90.00
#
_symmetry.space_group_name_H-M   'P 1'
#
loop_
_entity.id
_entity.type
_entity.pdbx_description
1 polymer ?
#
loop_
_entity_poly.entity_id
_entity_poly.type
_entity_poly.pdbx_seq_one_letter_code
_entity_poly.pdbx_strand_id
1 'polypeptide(L)'
;ELNGWEAETEAETLLMGLKIGADLHHKLMKELTEPEKVKVLLAQALFGEPDVLLLDEPTNGLDVKAISWLENFIMGLENSTVIVVSHDRHFLNKVCTHITDIDYGKIKMYVGNYDFWYESNELMKTLINNKNKKLEQKRQELQEFIARFSANASKSKQATSRKKQLEKLQLEDMQMSNRKYPFVEFKPEREAGNNLLKVENLSKTIDGVKVLDNVSFTIETGDKVVFLAKNDLVKTTLLSILAGEIESDSGTYTWGVTTSQAYMPR
;
A
#
# COMPACT_ATOMS: atom_id res chain seq x y z
N GLU A 1 25.29 -22.53 -20.77
CA GLU A 1 24.88 -22.73 -22.19
C GLU A 1 23.53 -22.05 -22.34
N LEU A 2 23.46 -20.98 -23.16
CA LEU A 2 22.24 -20.26 -23.42
C LEU A 2 21.32 -21.13 -24.26
N ASN A 3 20.13 -21.45 -23.76
CA ASN A 3 19.09 -22.25 -24.41
C ASN A 3 18.44 -21.46 -25.58
N GLY A 4 19.22 -21.06 -26.56
CA GLY A 4 18.78 -20.19 -27.65
C GLY A 4 17.62 -20.74 -28.49
N TRP A 5 17.38 -22.03 -28.47
CA TRP A 5 16.28 -22.68 -29.19
C TRP A 5 14.92 -22.49 -28.55
N GLU A 6 14.87 -22.25 -27.23
CA GLU A 6 13.63 -22.05 -26.48
C GLU A 6 13.38 -20.57 -26.12
N ALA A 7 14.35 -19.69 -26.40
CA ALA A 7 14.32 -18.29 -26.00
C ALA A 7 13.08 -17.52 -26.51
N GLU A 8 12.68 -17.77 -27.77
CA GLU A 8 11.50 -17.12 -28.37
C GLU A 8 10.22 -17.61 -27.69
N THR A 9 10.09 -18.90 -27.45
CA THR A 9 8.93 -19.49 -26.76
C THR A 9 8.83 -19.03 -25.30
N GLU A 10 9.97 -18.92 -24.61
CA GLU A 10 10.00 -18.39 -23.25
C GLU A 10 9.58 -16.93 -23.22
N ALA A 11 10.11 -16.09 -24.11
CA ALA A 11 9.72 -14.68 -24.23
C ALA A 11 8.23 -14.51 -24.52
N GLU A 12 7.67 -15.31 -25.46
CA GLU A 12 6.23 -15.30 -25.76
C GLU A 12 5.40 -15.71 -24.54
N THR A 13 5.82 -16.73 -23.80
CA THR A 13 5.13 -17.21 -22.60
C THR A 13 5.08 -16.12 -21.51
N LEU A 14 6.19 -15.42 -21.27
CA LEU A 14 6.27 -14.30 -20.34
C LEU A 14 5.36 -13.15 -20.76
N LEU A 15 5.41 -12.75 -22.03
CA LEU A 15 4.59 -11.67 -22.57
C LEU A 15 3.09 -12.01 -22.48
N MET A 16 2.70 -13.22 -22.86
CA MET A 16 1.32 -13.68 -22.75
C MET A 16 0.83 -13.74 -21.29
N GLY A 17 1.67 -14.17 -20.37
CA GLY A 17 1.39 -14.18 -18.94
C GLY A 17 1.10 -12.78 -18.40
N LEU A 18 1.84 -11.79 -18.85
CA LEU A 18 1.65 -10.38 -18.53
C LEU A 18 0.54 -9.69 -19.36
N LYS A 19 -0.21 -10.45 -20.15
CA LYS A 19 -1.31 -9.96 -21.01
C LYS A 19 -0.86 -8.99 -22.11
N ILE A 20 0.32 -9.22 -22.66
CA ILE A 20 0.73 -8.66 -23.94
C ILE A 20 0.30 -9.65 -25.04
N GLY A 21 -0.63 -9.22 -25.90
CA GLY A 21 -1.17 -10.07 -26.96
C GLY A 21 -0.14 -10.32 -28.06
N ALA A 22 -0.27 -11.46 -28.78
CA ALA A 22 0.61 -11.84 -29.87
C ALA A 22 0.68 -10.78 -31.00
N ASP A 23 -0.36 -9.98 -31.17
CA ASP A 23 -0.43 -8.85 -32.11
C ASP A 23 0.55 -7.71 -31.77
N LEU A 24 1.03 -7.67 -30.54
CA LEU A 24 1.97 -6.66 -30.04
C LEU A 24 3.43 -7.17 -30.07
N HIS A 25 3.69 -8.48 -30.14
CA HIS A 25 5.01 -9.07 -30.02
C HIS A 25 6.02 -8.57 -31.08
N HIS A 26 5.53 -8.19 -32.25
CA HIS A 26 6.38 -7.69 -33.35
C HIS A 26 6.42 -6.18 -33.48
N LYS A 27 5.74 -5.45 -32.57
CA LYS A 27 5.76 -3.99 -32.53
C LYS A 27 7.03 -3.45 -31.89
N LEU A 28 7.46 -2.28 -32.33
CA LEU A 28 8.57 -1.60 -31.68
C LEU A 28 8.10 -0.99 -30.35
N MET A 29 9.00 -0.92 -29.36
CA MET A 29 8.70 -0.33 -28.04
C MET A 29 8.09 1.07 -28.11
N LYS A 30 8.48 1.89 -29.10
CA LYS A 30 7.91 3.23 -29.31
C LYS A 30 6.43 3.25 -29.73
N GLU A 31 5.92 2.12 -30.23
CA GLU A 31 4.54 1.95 -30.71
C GLU A 31 3.62 1.41 -29.61
N LEU A 32 4.21 0.97 -28.48
CA LEU A 32 3.47 0.48 -27.31
C LEU A 32 3.03 1.63 -26.41
N THR A 33 1.91 1.45 -25.73
CA THR A 33 1.45 2.34 -24.66
C THR A 33 2.35 2.22 -23.43
N GLU A 34 2.35 3.24 -22.56
CA GLU A 34 3.19 3.20 -21.34
C GLU A 34 2.93 1.98 -20.44
N PRO A 35 1.67 1.53 -20.18
CA PRO A 35 1.42 0.30 -19.45
C PRO A 35 1.96 -0.95 -20.13
N GLU A 36 1.92 -1.02 -21.46
CA GLU A 36 2.46 -2.15 -22.23
C GLU A 36 3.99 -2.18 -22.15
N LYS A 37 4.65 -1.02 -22.25
CA LYS A 37 6.11 -0.91 -22.08
C LYS A 37 6.56 -1.45 -20.72
N VAL A 38 5.88 -1.09 -19.65
CA VAL A 38 6.20 -1.58 -18.29
C VAL A 38 6.12 -3.10 -18.23
N LYS A 39 5.09 -3.70 -18.83
CA LYS A 39 4.95 -5.17 -18.90
C LYS A 39 6.06 -5.84 -19.69
N VAL A 40 6.47 -5.26 -20.82
CA VAL A 40 7.57 -5.79 -21.63
C VAL A 40 8.91 -5.70 -20.88
N LEU A 41 9.18 -4.58 -20.18
CA LEU A 41 10.37 -4.43 -19.34
C LEU A 41 10.38 -5.45 -18.18
N LEU A 42 9.21 -5.71 -17.59
CA LEU A 42 9.08 -6.76 -16.58
C LEU A 42 9.36 -8.15 -17.16
N ALA A 43 8.79 -8.48 -18.33
CA ALA A 43 9.09 -9.73 -19.02
C ALA A 43 10.59 -9.89 -19.30
N GLN A 44 11.25 -8.82 -19.71
CA GLN A 44 12.70 -8.80 -19.93
C GLN A 44 13.49 -9.09 -18.63
N ALA A 45 13.05 -8.55 -17.50
CA ALA A 45 13.71 -8.80 -16.21
C ALA A 45 13.52 -10.25 -15.72
N LEU A 46 12.40 -10.90 -16.08
CA LEU A 46 12.07 -12.27 -15.70
C LEU A 46 12.71 -13.32 -16.64
N PHE A 47 13.14 -12.91 -17.83
CA PHE A 47 13.66 -13.80 -18.87
C PHE A 47 14.98 -14.46 -18.45
N GLY A 48 15.09 -15.76 -18.70
CA GLY A 48 16.32 -16.52 -18.49
C GLY A 48 16.59 -16.93 -17.04
N GLU A 49 15.58 -16.93 -16.17
CA GLU A 49 15.66 -17.34 -14.75
C GLU A 49 16.90 -16.76 -14.04
N PRO A 50 16.95 -15.43 -13.80
CA PRO A 50 18.11 -14.79 -13.21
C PRO A 50 18.39 -15.31 -11.79
N ASP A 51 19.66 -15.48 -11.41
CA ASP A 51 20.06 -15.84 -10.04
C ASP A 51 19.57 -14.84 -8.99
N VAL A 52 19.53 -13.54 -9.36
CA VAL A 52 19.06 -12.45 -8.52
C VAL A 52 18.11 -11.57 -9.32
N LEU A 53 16.89 -11.42 -8.83
CA LEU A 53 15.83 -10.58 -9.41
C LEU A 53 15.53 -9.39 -8.48
N LEU A 54 15.67 -8.17 -9.01
CA LEU A 54 15.36 -6.93 -8.29
C LEU A 54 14.12 -6.29 -8.89
N LEU A 55 13.06 -6.16 -8.10
CA LEU A 55 11.76 -5.63 -8.53
C LEU A 55 11.38 -4.41 -7.69
N ASP A 56 11.19 -3.27 -8.34
CA ASP A 56 10.69 -2.05 -7.70
C ASP A 56 9.28 -1.76 -8.21
N GLU A 57 8.29 -1.84 -7.31
CA GLU A 57 6.86 -1.66 -7.57
C GLU A 57 6.34 -2.46 -8.78
N PRO A 58 6.59 -3.80 -8.86
CA PRO A 58 6.30 -4.59 -10.07
C PRO A 58 4.81 -4.76 -10.35
N THR A 59 3.95 -4.46 -9.39
CA THR A 59 2.48 -4.54 -9.54
C THR A 59 1.87 -3.29 -10.17
N ASN A 60 2.63 -2.19 -10.27
CA ASN A 60 2.14 -0.95 -10.82
C ASN A 60 1.81 -1.08 -12.33
N GLY A 61 0.58 -0.66 -12.70
CA GLY A 61 0.10 -0.73 -14.07
C GLY A 61 -0.32 -2.14 -14.54
N LEU A 62 -0.25 -3.15 -13.67
CA LEU A 62 -0.75 -4.49 -13.94
C LEU A 62 -2.23 -4.63 -13.55
N ASP A 63 -2.97 -5.43 -14.33
CA ASP A 63 -4.30 -5.87 -13.91
C ASP A 63 -4.22 -7.05 -12.91
N VAL A 64 -5.32 -7.35 -12.23
CA VAL A 64 -5.39 -8.39 -11.20
C VAL A 64 -4.92 -9.76 -11.71
N LYS A 65 -5.20 -10.07 -12.99
CA LYS A 65 -4.79 -11.36 -13.58
C LYS A 65 -3.30 -11.42 -13.85
N ALA A 66 -2.70 -10.31 -14.31
CA ALA A 66 -1.26 -10.21 -14.53
C ALA A 66 -0.51 -10.24 -13.18
N ILE A 67 -1.05 -9.59 -12.12
CA ILE A 67 -0.50 -9.69 -10.75
C ILE A 67 -0.54 -11.14 -10.27
N SER A 68 -1.68 -11.82 -10.37
CA SER A 68 -1.79 -13.25 -9.98
C SER A 68 -0.83 -14.15 -10.75
N TRP A 69 -0.62 -13.88 -12.03
CA TRP A 69 0.34 -14.62 -12.83
C TRP A 69 1.78 -14.36 -12.33
N LEU A 70 2.14 -13.08 -12.09
CA LEU A 70 3.46 -12.70 -11.58
C LEU A 70 3.76 -13.34 -10.22
N GLU A 71 2.76 -13.34 -9.31
CA GLU A 71 2.86 -14.01 -8.01
C GLU A 71 3.23 -15.50 -8.18
N ASN A 72 2.49 -16.21 -9.03
CA ASN A 72 2.73 -17.62 -9.26
C ASN A 72 4.08 -17.88 -9.95
N PHE A 73 4.48 -16.99 -10.86
CA PHE A 73 5.78 -17.07 -11.52
C PHE A 73 6.92 -16.93 -10.49
N ILE A 74 6.89 -15.89 -9.64
CA ILE A 74 7.92 -15.68 -8.60
C ILE A 74 7.95 -16.85 -7.61
N MET A 75 6.80 -17.38 -7.21
CA MET A 75 6.73 -18.53 -6.31
C MET A 75 7.29 -19.82 -6.95
N GLY A 76 7.33 -19.90 -8.27
CA GLY A 76 7.91 -21.02 -9.02
C GLY A 76 9.44 -20.93 -9.20
N LEU A 77 10.06 -19.81 -8.88
CA LEU A 77 11.51 -19.62 -8.96
C LEU A 77 12.21 -20.32 -7.78
N GLU A 78 12.69 -21.53 -7.98
CA GLU A 78 13.31 -22.33 -6.91
C GLU A 78 14.75 -21.89 -6.57
N ASN A 79 15.52 -21.42 -7.56
CA ASN A 79 16.95 -21.12 -7.43
C ASN A 79 17.28 -19.63 -7.47
N SER A 80 16.29 -18.76 -7.61
CA SER A 80 16.49 -17.31 -7.71
C SER A 80 16.27 -16.61 -6.37
N THR A 81 17.13 -15.64 -6.06
CA THR A 81 16.91 -14.72 -4.96
C THR A 81 16.12 -13.52 -5.46
N VAL A 82 14.93 -13.26 -4.90
CA VAL A 82 14.07 -12.17 -5.32
C VAL A 82 14.04 -11.09 -4.24
N ILE A 83 14.36 -9.85 -4.61
CA ILE A 83 14.24 -8.67 -3.75
C ILE A 83 13.16 -7.77 -4.34
N VAL A 84 12.09 -7.54 -3.57
CA VAL A 84 10.92 -6.78 -4.00
C VAL A 84 10.73 -5.56 -3.11
N VAL A 85 10.49 -4.41 -3.72
CA VAL A 85 9.92 -3.22 -3.07
C VAL A 85 8.50 -3.05 -3.59
N SER A 86 7.50 -3.00 -2.71
CA SER A 86 6.11 -2.80 -3.11
C SER A 86 5.25 -2.22 -1.99
N HIS A 87 4.21 -1.49 -2.36
CA HIS A 87 3.13 -1.04 -1.48
C HIS A 87 1.93 -2.01 -1.48
N ASP A 88 1.92 -3.00 -2.35
CA ASP A 88 0.88 -4.03 -2.41
C ASP A 88 1.12 -5.10 -1.33
N ARG A 89 0.38 -4.98 -0.24
CA ARG A 89 0.48 -5.91 0.91
C ARG A 89 0.10 -7.34 0.54
N HIS A 90 -0.89 -7.50 -0.35
CA HIS A 90 -1.34 -8.83 -0.79
C HIS A 90 -0.22 -9.53 -1.54
N PHE A 91 0.40 -8.83 -2.48
CA PHE A 91 1.56 -9.32 -3.23
C PHE A 91 2.72 -9.69 -2.30
N LEU A 92 3.12 -8.78 -1.37
CA LEU A 92 4.18 -9.07 -0.41
C LEU A 92 3.87 -10.27 0.48
N ASN A 93 2.63 -10.42 0.95
CA ASN A 93 2.23 -11.56 1.77
C ASN A 93 2.35 -12.89 1.03
N LYS A 94 2.10 -12.88 -0.26
CA LYS A 94 2.09 -14.09 -1.08
C LYS A 94 3.48 -14.53 -1.53
N VAL A 95 4.34 -13.57 -1.89
CA VAL A 95 5.65 -13.89 -2.51
C VAL A 95 6.83 -13.82 -1.54
N CYS A 96 6.74 -13.03 -0.45
CA CYS A 96 7.88 -12.80 0.42
C CYS A 96 7.95 -13.80 1.57
N THR A 97 9.14 -14.37 1.80
CA THR A 97 9.48 -15.22 2.93
C THR A 97 10.18 -14.42 4.05
N HIS A 98 10.71 -13.26 3.73
CA HIS A 98 11.40 -12.34 4.64
C HIS A 98 10.95 -10.92 4.39
N ILE A 99 10.84 -10.12 5.43
CA ILE A 99 10.57 -8.69 5.35
C ILE A 99 11.77 -7.91 5.87
N THR A 100 12.28 -7.00 5.06
CA THR A 100 13.36 -6.10 5.44
C THR A 100 12.79 -4.71 5.73
N ASP A 101 12.86 -4.31 6.98
CA ASP A 101 12.40 -3.01 7.44
C ASP A 101 13.57 -2.02 7.48
N ILE A 102 13.43 -0.91 6.76
CA ILE A 102 14.40 0.19 6.72
C ILE A 102 13.78 1.38 7.42
N ASP A 103 14.24 1.66 8.64
CA ASP A 103 13.76 2.79 9.42
C ASP A 103 14.93 3.44 10.19
N TYR A 104 14.97 4.76 10.30
CA TYR A 104 16.04 5.54 10.96
C TYR A 104 17.46 5.19 10.50
N GLY A 105 17.66 4.89 9.22
CA GLY A 105 18.95 4.50 8.67
C GLY A 105 19.47 3.14 9.16
N LYS A 106 18.62 2.34 9.76
CA LYS A 106 18.91 0.96 10.18
C LYS A 106 18.09 -0.02 9.36
N ILE A 107 18.72 -1.15 9.04
CA ILE A 107 18.09 -2.25 8.34
C ILE A 107 17.86 -3.38 9.33
N LYS A 108 16.61 -3.87 9.39
CA LYS A 108 16.25 -5.04 10.19
C LYS A 108 15.52 -6.04 9.32
N MET A 109 15.97 -7.28 9.34
CA MET A 109 15.35 -8.37 8.61
C MET A 109 14.52 -9.24 9.55
N TYR A 110 13.33 -9.59 9.11
CA TYR A 110 12.39 -10.46 9.82
C TYR A 110 12.06 -11.66 8.95
N VAL A 111 12.04 -12.84 9.55
CA VAL A 111 11.57 -14.06 8.88
C VAL A 111 10.05 -14.11 8.97
N GLY A 112 9.39 -14.29 7.85
CA GLY A 112 7.93 -14.31 7.72
C GLY A 112 7.43 -13.35 6.65
N ASN A 113 6.12 -13.34 6.43
CA ASN A 113 5.45 -12.47 5.47
C ASN A 113 5.15 -11.08 6.08
N TYR A 114 4.52 -10.20 5.30
CA TYR A 114 4.20 -8.84 5.72
C TYR A 114 3.26 -8.79 6.93
N ASP A 115 2.22 -9.64 6.99
CA ASP A 115 1.26 -9.63 8.09
C ASP A 115 1.93 -10.07 9.39
N PHE A 116 2.76 -11.11 9.37
CA PHE A 116 3.53 -11.54 10.53
C PHE A 116 4.46 -10.43 11.04
N TRP A 117 5.17 -9.74 10.13
CA TRP A 117 6.01 -8.60 10.49
C TRP A 117 5.18 -7.47 11.12
N TYR A 118 4.03 -7.14 10.52
CA TYR A 118 3.17 -6.05 10.99
C TYR A 118 2.62 -6.33 12.40
N GLU A 119 2.06 -7.51 12.62
CA GLU A 119 1.54 -7.93 13.93
C GLU A 119 2.63 -7.97 15.00
N SER A 120 3.80 -8.53 14.68
CA SER A 120 4.96 -8.58 15.58
C SER A 120 5.44 -7.18 15.96
N ASN A 121 5.48 -6.27 15.01
CA ASN A 121 5.91 -4.89 15.23
C ASN A 121 4.91 -4.11 16.10
N GLU A 122 3.60 -4.28 15.87
CA GLU A 122 2.55 -3.65 16.69
C GLU A 122 2.53 -4.21 18.12
N LEU A 123 2.74 -5.52 18.28
CA LEU A 123 2.87 -6.13 19.60
C LEU A 123 4.10 -5.56 20.34
N MET A 124 5.25 -5.48 19.69
CA MET A 124 6.48 -4.91 20.25
C MET A 124 6.28 -3.46 20.69
N LYS A 125 5.65 -2.62 19.86
CA LYS A 125 5.31 -1.23 20.20
C LYS A 125 4.42 -1.16 21.44
N THR A 126 3.43 -2.02 21.53
CA THR A 126 2.51 -2.09 22.67
C THR A 126 3.24 -2.50 23.93
N LEU A 127 4.13 -3.50 23.87
CA LEU A 127 4.93 -3.94 25.01
C LEU A 127 5.87 -2.85 25.51
N ILE A 128 6.57 -2.16 24.61
CA ILE A 128 7.47 -1.06 24.95
C ILE A 128 6.69 0.11 25.57
N ASN A 129 5.55 0.49 24.99
CA ASN A 129 4.68 1.54 25.52
C ASN A 129 4.21 1.21 26.96
N ASN A 130 3.76 -0.01 27.17
CA ASN A 130 3.32 -0.47 28.49
C ASN A 130 4.47 -0.47 29.52
N LYS A 131 5.66 -0.89 29.08
CA LYS A 131 6.89 -0.87 29.91
C LYS A 131 7.27 0.57 30.25
N ASN A 132 7.32 1.46 29.26
CA ASN A 132 7.65 2.87 29.46
C ASN A 132 6.63 3.56 30.38
N LYS A 133 5.34 3.31 30.23
CA LYS A 133 4.30 3.84 31.10
C LYS A 133 4.49 3.41 32.56
N LYS A 134 4.82 2.15 32.81
CA LYS A 134 5.16 1.64 34.17
C LYS A 134 6.44 2.29 34.73
N LEU A 135 7.46 2.48 33.89
CA LEU A 135 8.70 3.14 34.29
C LEU A 135 8.48 4.61 34.63
N GLU A 136 7.62 5.28 33.88
CA GLU A 136 7.27 6.69 34.09
C GLU A 136 6.48 6.88 35.39
N GLN A 137 5.51 6.02 35.69
CA GLN A 137 4.83 5.99 36.98
C GLN A 137 5.81 5.79 38.14
N LYS A 138 6.71 4.81 38.03
CA LYS A 138 7.74 4.57 39.03
C LYS A 138 8.71 5.74 39.19
N ARG A 139 9.04 6.42 38.09
CA ARG A 139 9.85 7.65 38.11
C ARG A 139 9.17 8.76 38.88
N GLN A 140 7.88 8.96 38.61
CA GLN A 140 7.07 9.96 39.31
C GLN A 140 6.97 9.68 40.82
N GLU A 141 6.68 8.43 41.22
CA GLU A 141 6.65 8.01 42.62
C GLU A 141 8.00 8.28 43.34
N LEU A 142 9.12 7.97 42.68
CA LEU A 142 10.46 8.23 43.24
C LEU A 142 10.73 9.74 43.36
N GLN A 143 10.32 10.54 42.37
CA GLN A 143 10.48 12.00 42.41
C GLN A 143 9.66 12.61 43.53
N GLU A 144 8.41 12.21 43.70
CA GLU A 144 7.54 12.69 44.79
C GLU A 144 8.10 12.28 46.16
N PHE A 145 8.60 11.07 46.30
CA PHE A 145 9.24 10.64 47.54
C PHE A 145 10.48 11.49 47.86
N ILE A 146 11.37 11.70 46.89
CA ILE A 146 12.58 12.50 47.04
C ILE A 146 12.20 13.93 47.42
N ALA A 147 11.21 14.57 46.72
CA ALA A 147 10.78 15.91 47.02
C ALA A 147 10.22 16.04 48.44
N ARG A 148 9.45 15.06 48.89
CA ARG A 148 8.79 15.07 50.22
C ARG A 148 9.76 14.86 51.38
N PHE A 149 10.84 14.06 51.19
CA PHE A 149 11.73 13.60 52.28
C PHE A 149 13.17 14.05 52.15
N SER A 150 13.55 14.84 51.14
CA SER A 150 14.93 15.32 50.94
C SER A 150 15.44 16.20 52.10
N ALA A 151 14.55 16.98 52.71
CA ALA A 151 14.90 17.87 53.84
C ALA A 151 14.83 17.19 55.23
N ASN A 152 14.40 15.93 55.32
CA ASN A 152 14.22 15.24 56.58
C ASN A 152 15.45 14.45 56.94
N ALA A 153 16.17 14.83 57.99
CA ALA A 153 17.45 14.21 58.41
C ALA A 153 17.35 12.69 58.68
N SER A 154 16.22 12.22 59.26
CA SER A 154 16.02 10.78 59.56
C SER A 154 15.79 9.93 58.30
N LYS A 155 15.31 10.52 57.21
CA LYS A 155 14.99 9.87 55.93
C LYS A 155 15.96 10.20 54.81
N SER A 156 16.98 11.03 55.06
CA SER A 156 17.97 11.49 54.06
C SER A 156 18.69 10.30 53.38
N LYS A 157 19.07 9.27 54.11
CA LYS A 157 19.69 8.06 53.52
C LYS A 157 18.76 7.32 52.54
N GLN A 158 17.45 7.29 52.87
CA GLN A 158 16.45 6.69 51.98
C GLN A 158 16.22 7.54 50.72
N ALA A 159 16.15 8.87 50.85
CA ALA A 159 16.03 9.79 49.73
C ALA A 159 17.25 9.67 48.78
N THR A 160 18.48 9.55 49.33
CA THR A 160 19.69 9.34 48.51
C THR A 160 19.68 8.00 47.79
N SER A 161 19.22 6.93 48.42
CA SER A 161 19.04 5.62 47.77
C SER A 161 18.03 5.68 46.64
N ARG A 162 16.91 6.37 46.86
CA ARG A 162 15.86 6.57 45.82
C ARG A 162 16.35 7.43 44.66
N LYS A 163 17.19 8.45 44.93
CA LYS A 163 17.85 9.24 43.89
C LYS A 163 18.72 8.40 42.98
N LYS A 164 19.55 7.50 43.58
CA LYS A 164 20.35 6.55 42.78
C LYS A 164 19.51 5.57 42.00
N GLN A 165 18.33 5.17 42.48
CA GLN A 165 17.39 4.36 41.72
C GLN A 165 16.78 5.14 40.55
N LEU A 166 16.43 6.41 40.74
CA LEU A 166 15.92 7.29 39.71
C LEU A 166 16.92 7.51 38.57
N GLU A 167 18.21 7.71 38.92
CA GLU A 167 19.31 7.86 37.95
C GLU A 167 19.53 6.61 37.09
N LYS A 168 19.23 5.41 37.63
CA LYS A 168 19.33 4.15 36.92
C LYS A 168 18.12 3.79 36.07
N LEU A 169 16.99 4.50 36.26
CA LEU A 169 15.79 4.29 35.45
C LEU A 169 15.98 4.91 34.05
N GLN A 170 16.33 4.06 33.08
CA GLN A 170 16.35 4.45 31.68
C GLN A 170 15.01 4.04 31.05
N LEU A 171 14.32 5.00 30.48
CA LEU A 171 13.21 4.73 29.57
C LEU A 171 13.82 4.09 28.31
N GLU A 172 13.22 3.02 27.84
CA GLU A 172 13.58 2.53 26.51
C GLU A 172 13.20 3.57 25.50
N ASP A 173 14.21 4.04 24.76
CA ASP A 173 14.05 5.04 23.74
C ASP A 173 13.25 4.38 22.59
N MET A 174 11.94 4.61 22.59
CA MET A 174 11.16 4.32 21.41
C MET A 174 11.50 5.40 20.40
N GLN A 175 12.39 5.09 19.48
CA GLN A 175 12.48 5.87 18.28
C GLN A 175 11.09 5.79 17.61
N MET A 176 10.30 6.86 17.78
CA MET A 176 9.00 6.93 17.13
C MET A 176 9.23 6.83 15.64
N SER A 177 8.69 5.77 15.00
CA SER A 177 8.78 5.62 13.57
C SER A 177 8.37 6.92 12.87
N ASN A 178 9.14 7.34 11.87
CA ASN A 178 8.78 8.48 11.03
C ASN A 178 7.52 8.20 10.18
N ARG A 179 7.06 6.95 10.19
CA ARG A 179 5.83 6.50 9.54
C ARG A 179 4.60 6.91 10.34
N LYS A 180 4.39 8.23 10.49
CA LYS A 180 3.13 8.75 11.04
C LYS A 180 2.11 8.73 9.91
N TYR A 181 1.00 8.03 10.14
CA TYR A 181 -0.15 8.19 9.26
C TYR A 181 -0.68 9.61 9.41
N PRO A 182 -0.75 10.40 8.33
CA PRO A 182 -1.45 11.67 8.39
C PRO A 182 -2.91 11.38 8.74
N PHE A 183 -3.35 11.84 9.89
CA PHE A 183 -4.76 11.78 10.23
C PHE A 183 -5.45 12.97 9.58
N VAL A 184 -6.29 12.69 8.58
CA VAL A 184 -7.16 13.68 7.95
C VAL A 184 -8.59 13.33 8.37
N GLU A 185 -9.21 14.18 9.17
CA GLU A 185 -10.61 14.07 9.53
C GLU A 185 -11.45 14.84 8.52
N PHE A 186 -12.25 14.14 7.74
CA PHE A 186 -13.23 14.77 6.87
C PHE A 186 -14.50 15.02 7.67
N LYS A 187 -14.72 16.27 8.06
CA LYS A 187 -15.96 16.71 8.75
C LYS A 187 -16.89 17.33 7.71
N PRO A 188 -18.05 16.73 7.44
CA PRO A 188 -19.03 17.35 6.57
C PRO A 188 -19.58 18.63 7.24
N GLU A 189 -19.77 19.68 6.47
CA GLU A 189 -20.41 20.93 6.97
C GLU A 189 -21.88 20.71 7.33
N ARG A 190 -22.51 19.71 6.70
CA ARG A 190 -23.89 19.29 6.98
C ARG A 190 -24.07 17.82 6.64
N GLU A 191 -25.05 17.17 7.24
CA GLU A 191 -25.40 15.79 6.96
C GLU A 191 -25.90 15.63 5.52
N ALA A 192 -25.40 14.58 4.86
CA ALA A 192 -25.84 14.21 3.53
C ALA A 192 -27.20 13.49 3.58
N GLY A 193 -28.01 13.69 2.54
CA GLY A 193 -29.26 12.93 2.39
C GLY A 193 -28.98 11.44 2.06
N ASN A 194 -30.02 10.59 2.11
CA ASN A 194 -29.87 9.15 1.90
C ASN A 194 -29.27 8.78 0.53
N ASN A 195 -29.72 9.43 -0.53
CA ASN A 195 -29.23 9.19 -1.90
C ASN A 195 -28.13 10.21 -2.22
N LEU A 196 -26.88 9.74 -2.36
CA LEU A 196 -25.74 10.59 -2.68
C LEU A 196 -25.53 10.78 -4.18
N LEU A 197 -25.68 9.70 -4.95
CA LEU A 197 -25.45 9.69 -6.39
C LEU A 197 -26.39 8.70 -7.06
N LYS A 198 -27.06 9.13 -8.13
CA LYS A 198 -27.82 8.27 -9.02
C LYS A 198 -27.27 8.44 -10.44
N VAL A 199 -26.92 7.33 -11.07
CA VAL A 199 -26.43 7.25 -12.45
C VAL A 199 -27.39 6.39 -13.26
N GLU A 200 -27.83 6.87 -14.41
CA GLU A 200 -28.81 6.20 -15.28
C GLU A 200 -28.32 6.18 -16.73
N ASN A 201 -28.14 4.98 -17.27
CA ASN A 201 -27.85 4.69 -18.69
C ASN A 201 -26.61 5.45 -19.21
N LEU A 202 -25.60 5.67 -18.41
CA LEU A 202 -24.42 6.45 -18.73
C LEU A 202 -23.55 5.72 -19.76
N SER A 203 -23.25 6.40 -20.87
CA SER A 203 -22.40 5.87 -21.94
C SER A 203 -21.38 6.91 -22.39
N LYS A 204 -20.17 6.44 -22.75
CA LYS A 204 -19.09 7.27 -23.26
C LYS A 204 -18.23 6.52 -24.25
N THR A 205 -17.89 7.18 -25.36
CA THR A 205 -16.96 6.71 -26.39
C THR A 205 -15.74 7.64 -26.41
N ILE A 206 -14.54 7.09 -26.45
CA ILE A 206 -13.30 7.84 -26.58
C ILE A 206 -12.53 7.23 -27.75
N ASP A 207 -12.10 8.06 -28.69
CA ASP A 207 -11.33 7.66 -29.89
C ASP A 207 -11.96 6.47 -30.65
N GLY A 208 -13.30 6.50 -30.77
CA GLY A 208 -14.06 5.45 -31.45
C GLY A 208 -14.26 4.16 -30.65
N VAL A 209 -13.72 4.06 -29.45
CA VAL A 209 -13.88 2.91 -28.56
C VAL A 209 -14.93 3.22 -27.48
N LYS A 210 -15.95 2.38 -27.36
CA LYS A 210 -16.98 2.51 -26.32
C LYS A 210 -16.39 2.12 -24.96
N VAL A 211 -16.14 3.12 -24.12
CA VAL A 211 -15.49 2.97 -22.79
C VAL A 211 -16.53 2.65 -21.72
N LEU A 212 -17.67 3.33 -21.75
CA LEU A 212 -18.82 3.07 -20.88
C LEU A 212 -20.03 2.75 -21.74
N ASP A 213 -20.78 1.72 -21.37
CA ASP A 213 -21.96 1.25 -22.09
C ASP A 213 -23.13 1.03 -21.15
N ASN A 214 -24.08 1.97 -21.15
CA ASN A 214 -25.34 1.88 -20.42
C ASN A 214 -25.19 1.56 -18.93
N VAL A 215 -24.27 2.27 -18.27
CA VAL A 215 -23.94 2.04 -16.85
C VAL A 215 -24.99 2.72 -15.98
N SER A 216 -25.58 1.96 -15.03
CA SER A 216 -26.55 2.49 -14.07
C SER A 216 -26.27 1.94 -12.68
N PHE A 217 -26.25 2.81 -11.67
CA PHE A 217 -26.09 2.46 -10.25
C PHE A 217 -26.53 3.62 -9.35
N THR A 218 -26.74 3.31 -8.09
CA THR A 218 -27.04 4.29 -7.04
C THR A 218 -26.06 4.11 -5.88
N ILE A 219 -25.63 5.22 -5.27
CA ILE A 219 -24.78 5.23 -4.07
C ILE A 219 -25.55 5.94 -2.97
N GLU A 220 -25.61 5.31 -1.79
CA GLU A 220 -26.30 5.82 -0.61
C GLU A 220 -25.30 6.33 0.43
N THR A 221 -25.81 7.01 1.45
CA THR A 221 -25.01 7.54 2.55
C THR A 221 -24.34 6.39 3.32
N GLY A 222 -23.02 6.51 3.50
CA GLY A 222 -22.21 5.51 4.21
C GLY A 222 -21.60 4.43 3.32
N ASP A 223 -22.00 4.35 2.04
CA ASP A 223 -21.43 3.40 1.10
C ASP A 223 -19.94 3.67 0.83
N LYS A 224 -19.18 2.59 0.74
CA LYS A 224 -17.78 2.57 0.29
C LYS A 224 -17.70 1.73 -0.96
N VAL A 225 -17.67 2.36 -2.12
CA VAL A 225 -17.79 1.69 -3.42
C VAL A 225 -16.44 1.59 -4.11
N VAL A 226 -16.11 0.40 -4.61
CA VAL A 226 -14.92 0.13 -5.43
C VAL A 226 -15.36 -0.18 -6.86
N PHE A 227 -14.81 0.55 -7.82
CA PHE A 227 -15.02 0.27 -9.25
C PHE A 227 -13.88 -0.60 -9.77
N LEU A 228 -14.22 -1.80 -10.24
CA LEU A 228 -13.29 -2.72 -10.89
C LEU A 228 -13.53 -2.70 -12.40
N ALA A 229 -12.47 -2.52 -13.17
CA ALA A 229 -12.53 -2.50 -14.64
C ALA A 229 -11.29 -3.20 -15.23
N LYS A 230 -11.42 -3.64 -16.50
CA LYS A 230 -10.32 -4.30 -17.22
C LYS A 230 -9.13 -3.38 -17.50
N ASN A 231 -9.38 -2.08 -17.65
CA ASN A 231 -8.34 -1.08 -17.83
C ASN A 231 -8.65 0.19 -17.02
N ASP A 232 -7.65 1.00 -16.82
CA ASP A 232 -7.74 2.23 -16.02
C ASP A 232 -8.55 3.32 -16.74
N LEU A 233 -8.57 3.32 -18.07
CA LEU A 233 -9.32 4.29 -18.87
C LEU A 233 -10.82 4.29 -18.51
N VAL A 234 -11.40 3.10 -18.31
CA VAL A 234 -12.82 2.96 -17.92
C VAL A 234 -13.09 3.64 -16.58
N LYS A 235 -12.21 3.39 -15.58
CA LYS A 235 -12.36 3.95 -14.23
C LYS A 235 -12.17 5.46 -14.23
N THR A 236 -11.10 5.93 -14.89
CA THR A 236 -10.81 7.36 -15.00
C THR A 236 -11.93 8.11 -15.71
N THR A 237 -12.42 7.58 -16.84
CA THR A 237 -13.52 8.18 -17.59
C THR A 237 -14.78 8.30 -16.75
N LEU A 238 -15.17 7.25 -16.03
CA LEU A 238 -16.33 7.29 -15.14
C LEU A 238 -16.18 8.37 -14.06
N LEU A 239 -15.04 8.39 -13.38
CA LEU A 239 -14.80 9.36 -12.31
C LEU A 239 -14.71 10.79 -12.82
N SER A 240 -14.10 11.04 -14.00
CA SER A 240 -14.04 12.37 -14.61
C SER A 240 -15.42 12.86 -15.06
N ILE A 241 -16.32 11.98 -15.53
CA ILE A 241 -17.71 12.35 -15.82
C ILE A 241 -18.42 12.74 -14.51
N LEU A 242 -18.30 11.93 -13.46
CA LEU A 242 -18.95 12.20 -12.18
C LEU A 242 -18.39 13.45 -11.49
N ALA A 243 -17.13 13.77 -11.70
CA ALA A 243 -16.50 15.02 -11.24
C ALA A 243 -16.91 16.26 -12.09
N GLY A 244 -17.54 16.03 -13.24
CA GLY A 244 -17.95 17.11 -14.15
C GLY A 244 -16.84 17.65 -15.05
N GLU A 245 -15.70 16.93 -15.16
CA GLU A 245 -14.59 17.33 -16.03
C GLU A 245 -14.82 17.02 -17.50
N ILE A 246 -15.57 15.95 -17.80
CA ILE A 246 -15.95 15.55 -19.16
C ILE A 246 -17.44 15.23 -19.21
N GLU A 247 -18.05 15.47 -20.38
CA GLU A 247 -19.47 15.16 -20.62
C GLU A 247 -19.65 13.70 -21.07
N SER A 248 -20.76 13.08 -20.65
CA SER A 248 -21.21 11.78 -21.18
C SER A 248 -21.80 11.93 -22.58
N ASP A 249 -21.73 10.88 -23.40
CA ASP A 249 -22.38 10.86 -24.72
C ASP A 249 -23.89 10.63 -24.57
N SER A 250 -24.31 9.87 -23.57
CA SER A 250 -25.73 9.65 -23.23
C SER A 250 -25.86 9.24 -21.76
N GLY A 251 -27.12 9.27 -21.29
CA GLY A 251 -27.45 9.01 -19.89
C GLY A 251 -27.30 10.25 -19.01
N THR A 252 -27.66 10.10 -17.75
CA THR A 252 -27.67 11.21 -16.78
C THR A 252 -27.08 10.74 -15.43
N TYR A 253 -26.54 11.68 -14.69
CA TYR A 253 -26.21 11.45 -13.28
C TYR A 253 -26.68 12.63 -12.44
N THR A 254 -27.07 12.34 -11.22
CA THR A 254 -27.58 13.35 -10.29
C THR A 254 -26.96 13.14 -8.92
N TRP A 255 -26.29 14.18 -8.43
CA TRP A 255 -25.80 14.25 -7.06
C TRP A 255 -26.89 14.73 -6.10
N GLY A 256 -26.88 14.24 -4.88
CA GLY A 256 -27.76 14.73 -3.82
C GLY A 256 -27.58 16.24 -3.58
N VAL A 257 -28.66 16.95 -3.28
CA VAL A 257 -28.67 18.42 -3.12
C VAL A 257 -27.71 18.92 -2.04
N THR A 258 -27.44 18.11 -1.02
CA THR A 258 -26.55 18.46 0.10
C THR A 258 -25.15 17.83 -0.03
N THR A 259 -24.82 17.27 -1.19
CA THR A 259 -23.56 16.56 -1.42
C THR A 259 -22.47 17.54 -1.85
N SER A 260 -21.30 17.45 -1.23
CA SER A 260 -20.06 18.09 -1.70
C SER A 260 -19.11 17.00 -2.25
N GLN A 261 -18.36 17.35 -3.29
CA GLN A 261 -17.45 16.44 -3.96
C GLN A 261 -16.01 16.88 -3.73
N ALA A 262 -15.12 15.91 -3.53
CA ALA A 262 -13.68 16.10 -3.63
C ALA A 262 -13.14 15.03 -4.59
N TYR A 263 -12.48 15.45 -5.65
CA TYR A 263 -11.90 14.56 -6.66
C TYR A 263 -10.38 14.66 -6.61
N MET A 264 -9.72 13.50 -6.54
CA MET A 264 -8.27 13.38 -6.64
C MET A 264 -7.96 12.66 -7.96
N PRO A 265 -7.54 13.37 -9.01
CA PRO A 265 -7.11 12.77 -10.26
C PRO A 265 -5.83 11.97 -10.08
N ARG A 266 -5.55 11.08 -11.00
CA ARG A 266 -4.34 10.25 -11.04
C ARG A 266 -3.15 11.02 -11.61
#